data_a831fc90cd2c75fc7241843a9da6141d
#
_entry.id   a831fc90cd2c75fc7241843a9da6141d
#
_cell.length_a   1.000
_cell.length_b   1.000
_cell.length_c   1.000
_cell.angle_alpha   90.00
_cell.angle_beta   90.00
_cell.angle_gamma   90.00
#
_symmetry.space_group_name_H-M   'P 1'
#
loop_
_entity.id
_entity.type
_entity.pdbx_description
1 polymer ?
#
loop_
_entity_poly.entity_id
_entity_poly.type
_entity_poly.pdbx_seq_one_letter_code
_entity_poly.pdbx_strand_id
1 'polypeptide(L)'
;MPSNPTVDRPDPGGPDVPLLEVVDLHVSVDGSPILKGVDLVVGRGEVHALMGPNRSGKSTLSKVLLGHPEYVVTSGSIRFQGEDITDWPTDVRGKAGIFLAFQDPEAIGGVPVIQFLRQALSARRGIDLSVLEIRLLMMEWMEKLGMDPSFGDRHLNEGFSGGERKRNEILQLAMLDPELAVLDETDSGLDVDALRVVARGVRTVREARPDLGVLVITHYQRMLDELAPDHVHLLVDGVVVADGGPELAQRLEREGYDAWRN
;
A
#
# COMPACT_ATOMS: atom_id res chain seq x y z
N MET A 1 -30.82 -2.35 -16.38
CA MET A 1 -29.38 -2.46 -16.17
C MET A 1 -28.92 -1.08 -15.73
N PRO A 2 -28.40 -0.88 -14.51
CA PRO A 2 -27.88 0.41 -14.12
C PRO A 2 -26.56 0.63 -14.86
N SER A 3 -26.43 1.79 -15.51
CA SER A 3 -25.25 2.28 -16.18
C SER A 3 -24.10 2.35 -15.18
N ASN A 4 -23.03 1.61 -15.47
CA ASN A 4 -21.77 1.69 -14.73
C ASN A 4 -21.25 3.12 -14.85
N PRO A 5 -21.04 3.88 -13.77
CA PRO A 5 -20.42 5.19 -13.89
C PRO A 5 -19.00 4.98 -14.45
N THR A 6 -18.72 5.60 -15.60
CA THR A 6 -17.35 5.83 -16.04
C THR A 6 -16.68 6.60 -14.90
N VAL A 7 -15.76 5.93 -14.18
CA VAL A 7 -14.91 6.60 -13.21
C VAL A 7 -13.96 7.46 -14.05
N ASP A 8 -14.36 8.72 -14.30
CA ASP A 8 -13.40 9.73 -14.70
C ASP A 8 -12.31 9.72 -13.61
N ARG A 9 -11.03 9.66 -14.02
CA ARG A 9 -9.95 9.86 -13.06
C ARG A 9 -10.21 11.21 -12.41
N PRO A 10 -10.25 11.30 -11.07
CA PRO A 10 -10.32 12.59 -10.42
C PRO A 10 -9.21 13.46 -10.97
N ASP A 11 -9.55 14.70 -11.31
CA ASP A 11 -8.55 15.71 -11.67
C ASP A 11 -7.51 15.73 -10.53
N PRO A 12 -6.21 15.48 -10.81
CA PRO A 12 -5.22 15.48 -9.76
C PRO A 12 -5.23 16.87 -9.16
N GLY A 13 -5.91 17.05 -8.02
CA GLY A 13 -6.08 18.32 -7.35
C GLY A 13 -4.80 19.14 -7.44
N GLY A 14 -4.90 20.48 -7.46
CA GLY A 14 -3.73 21.34 -7.63
C GLY A 14 -2.59 20.95 -6.68
N PRO A 15 -1.37 21.47 -6.85
CA PRO A 15 -0.16 21.07 -6.09
C PRO A 15 -0.31 21.16 -4.57
N ASP A 16 -1.32 21.88 -4.09
CA ASP A 16 -1.59 22.08 -2.65
C ASP A 16 -2.56 21.04 -2.06
N VAL A 17 -3.12 20.11 -2.89
CA VAL A 17 -4.04 19.09 -2.41
C VAL A 17 -3.26 17.81 -2.03
N PRO A 18 -3.35 17.36 -0.75
CA PRO A 18 -2.72 16.11 -0.34
C PRO A 18 -3.17 14.92 -1.19
N LEU A 19 -2.26 13.95 -1.39
CA LEU A 19 -2.61 12.70 -2.06
C LEU A 19 -3.62 11.90 -1.24
N LEU A 20 -3.37 11.77 0.06
CA LEU A 20 -4.25 11.14 1.03
C LEU A 20 -4.41 12.05 2.25
N GLU A 21 -5.65 12.24 2.70
CA GLU A 21 -5.97 12.93 3.94
C GLU A 21 -6.96 12.08 4.75
N VAL A 22 -6.59 11.76 5.96
CA VAL A 22 -7.44 11.05 6.94
C VAL A 22 -7.70 12.02 8.08
N VAL A 23 -8.98 12.26 8.40
CA VAL A 23 -9.38 13.26 9.39
C VAL A 23 -10.26 12.62 10.45
N ASP A 24 -9.81 12.68 11.71
CA ASP A 24 -10.53 12.19 12.90
C ASP A 24 -11.17 10.81 12.67
N LEU A 25 -10.41 9.89 12.09
CA LEU A 25 -10.94 8.61 11.63
C LEU A 25 -11.18 7.63 12.79
N HIS A 26 -12.43 7.26 12.99
CA HIS A 26 -12.85 6.23 13.93
C HIS A 26 -13.35 4.99 13.20
N VAL A 27 -12.87 3.82 13.60
CA VAL A 27 -13.20 2.54 12.97
C VAL A 27 -13.49 1.47 13.99
N SER A 28 -14.52 0.67 13.73
CA SER A 28 -14.85 -0.52 14.51
C SER A 28 -14.81 -1.79 13.66
N VAL A 29 -14.51 -2.91 14.33
CA VAL A 29 -14.58 -4.27 13.80
C VAL A 29 -15.42 -5.08 14.78
N ASP A 30 -16.46 -5.75 14.29
CA ASP A 30 -17.39 -6.51 15.12
C ASP A 30 -17.91 -5.69 16.32
N GLY A 31 -18.17 -4.41 16.10
CA GLY A 31 -18.64 -3.48 17.13
C GLY A 31 -17.58 -3.00 18.14
N SER A 32 -16.36 -3.49 18.03
CA SER A 32 -15.25 -3.09 18.90
C SER A 32 -14.47 -1.93 18.27
N PRO A 33 -14.28 -0.78 18.95
CA PRO A 33 -13.54 0.36 18.41
C PRO A 33 -12.04 0.04 18.35
N ILE A 34 -11.43 0.19 17.17
CA ILE A 34 -10.01 -0.05 16.93
C ILE A 34 -9.26 1.26 16.65
N LEU A 35 -9.74 2.09 15.71
CA LEU A 35 -9.20 3.44 15.49
C LEU A 35 -10.09 4.45 16.22
N LYS A 36 -9.45 5.46 16.82
CA LYS A 36 -10.10 6.35 17.80
C LYS A 36 -9.74 7.81 17.56
N GLY A 37 -9.90 8.27 16.31
CA GLY A 37 -9.52 9.61 15.90
C GLY A 37 -8.10 9.65 15.32
N VAL A 38 -7.92 8.98 14.18
CA VAL A 38 -6.64 9.00 13.45
C VAL A 38 -6.64 10.15 12.46
N ASP A 39 -5.63 11.00 12.58
CA ASP A 39 -5.27 12.01 11.58
C ASP A 39 -4.00 11.58 10.88
N LEU A 40 -3.99 11.65 9.54
CA LEU A 40 -2.83 11.32 8.71
C LEU A 40 -2.92 12.05 7.37
N VAL A 41 -1.83 12.65 6.95
CA VAL A 41 -1.72 13.27 5.62
C VAL A 41 -0.53 12.68 4.90
N VAL A 42 -0.70 12.32 3.63
CA VAL A 42 0.38 11.85 2.74
C VAL A 42 0.39 12.71 1.49
N GLY A 43 1.52 13.34 1.22
CA GLY A 43 1.75 14.12 0.00
C GLY A 43 2.13 13.26 -1.21
N ARG A 44 2.12 13.87 -2.38
CA ARG A 44 2.60 13.22 -3.61
C ARG A 44 4.12 13.04 -3.55
N GLY A 45 4.59 11.85 -3.89
CA GLY A 45 6.02 11.51 -3.88
C GLY A 45 6.63 11.33 -2.50
N GLU A 46 5.88 11.55 -1.43
CA GLU A 46 6.35 11.37 -0.06
C GLU A 46 6.30 9.91 0.39
N VAL A 47 7.23 9.56 1.27
CA VAL A 47 7.25 8.29 2.00
C VAL A 47 6.92 8.52 3.44
N HIS A 48 5.81 7.97 3.88
CA HIS A 48 5.37 7.98 5.26
C HIS A 48 5.54 6.60 5.88
N ALA A 49 6.10 6.56 7.08
CA ALA A 49 6.19 5.33 7.86
C ALA A 49 5.18 5.35 9.01
N LEU A 50 4.38 4.31 9.13
CA LEU A 50 3.49 4.10 10.26
C LEU A 50 4.06 3.01 11.15
N MET A 51 4.49 3.40 12.34
CA MET A 51 5.05 2.52 13.36
C MET A 51 4.08 2.37 14.53
N GLY A 52 4.34 1.39 15.38
CA GLY A 52 3.56 1.19 16.59
C GLY A 52 3.58 -0.26 17.06
N PRO A 53 3.20 -0.53 18.31
CA PRO A 53 3.17 -1.88 18.85
C PRO A 53 2.15 -2.77 18.14
N ASN A 54 2.26 -4.07 18.34
CA ASN A 54 1.26 -5.02 17.86
C ASN A 54 -0.12 -4.67 18.43
N ARG A 55 -1.16 -4.80 17.61
CA ARG A 55 -2.56 -4.48 17.92
C ARG A 55 -2.85 -2.98 18.14
N SER A 56 -1.98 -2.08 17.70
CA SER A 56 -2.25 -0.63 17.77
C SER A 56 -3.26 -0.12 16.73
N GLY A 57 -3.60 -0.93 15.71
CA GLY A 57 -4.54 -0.55 14.65
C GLY A 57 -3.91 -0.33 13.27
N LYS A 58 -2.60 -0.57 13.08
CA LYS A 58 -1.89 -0.34 11.80
C LYS A 58 -2.53 -1.08 10.62
N SER A 59 -2.70 -2.40 10.73
CA SER A 59 -3.33 -3.19 9.66
C SER A 59 -4.83 -2.94 9.54
N THR A 60 -5.47 -2.39 10.58
CA THR A 60 -6.84 -1.87 10.48
C THR A 60 -6.85 -0.64 9.57
N LEU A 61 -5.92 0.30 9.77
CA LEU A 61 -5.83 1.48 8.92
C LEU A 61 -5.57 1.10 7.46
N SER A 62 -4.62 0.19 7.16
CA SER A 62 -4.34 -0.24 5.78
C SER A 62 -5.57 -0.82 5.09
N LYS A 63 -6.33 -1.68 5.79
CA LYS A 63 -7.54 -2.32 5.26
C LYS A 63 -8.69 -1.32 5.08
N VAL A 64 -8.85 -0.37 5.99
CA VAL A 64 -9.84 0.71 5.87
C VAL A 64 -9.51 1.63 4.71
N LEU A 65 -8.24 1.98 4.50
CA LEU A 65 -7.81 2.76 3.35
C LEU A 65 -8.15 2.07 2.02
N LEU A 66 -8.13 0.73 1.99
CA LEU A 66 -8.57 -0.05 0.83
C LEU A 66 -10.11 -0.19 0.74
N GLY A 67 -10.86 0.15 1.78
CA GLY A 67 -12.32 -0.01 1.81
C GLY A 67 -12.77 -1.46 2.06
N HIS A 68 -12.04 -2.19 2.92
CA HIS A 68 -12.39 -3.56 3.26
C HIS A 68 -13.71 -3.61 4.05
N PRO A 69 -14.70 -4.43 3.64
CA PRO A 69 -16.09 -4.34 4.15
C PRO A 69 -16.28 -4.74 5.62
N GLU A 70 -15.34 -5.46 6.21
CA GLU A 70 -15.40 -5.83 7.65
C GLU A 70 -15.07 -4.66 8.59
N TYR A 71 -14.51 -3.58 8.06
CA TYR A 71 -14.05 -2.43 8.82
C TYR A 71 -15.02 -1.28 8.64
N VAL A 72 -15.78 -0.94 9.70
CA VAL A 72 -16.81 0.07 9.65
C VAL A 72 -16.27 1.42 10.13
N VAL A 73 -16.25 2.42 9.24
CA VAL A 73 -15.99 3.80 9.64
C VAL A 73 -17.18 4.31 10.43
N THR A 74 -16.97 4.69 11.70
CA THR A 74 -18.01 5.17 12.60
C THR A 74 -18.06 6.70 12.67
N SER A 75 -16.95 7.38 12.44
CA SER A 75 -16.87 8.84 12.24
C SER A 75 -15.55 9.23 11.58
N GLY A 76 -15.41 10.49 11.20
CA GLY A 76 -14.29 11.00 10.45
C GLY A 76 -14.42 10.80 8.95
N SER A 77 -13.35 11.09 8.19
CA SER A 77 -13.37 10.97 6.72
C SER A 77 -12.01 10.56 6.17
N ILE A 78 -12.05 9.97 4.98
CA ILE A 78 -10.88 9.64 4.18
C ILE A 78 -11.02 10.36 2.84
N ARG A 79 -10.05 11.19 2.50
CA ARG A 79 -10.00 11.87 1.20
C ARG A 79 -8.79 11.41 0.41
N PHE A 80 -9.00 11.18 -0.86
CA PHE A 80 -7.96 10.82 -1.81
C PHE A 80 -7.98 11.78 -2.98
N GLN A 81 -6.89 12.49 -3.20
CA GLN A 81 -6.78 13.55 -4.22
C GLN A 81 -7.87 14.64 -4.06
N GLY A 82 -8.25 14.93 -2.81
CA GLY A 82 -9.30 15.90 -2.48
C GLY A 82 -10.73 15.37 -2.50
N GLU A 83 -10.99 14.20 -3.07
CA GLU A 83 -12.32 13.57 -3.07
C GLU A 83 -12.54 12.74 -1.81
N ASP A 84 -13.74 12.81 -1.25
CA ASP A 84 -14.15 11.96 -0.12
C ASP A 84 -14.42 10.54 -0.62
N ILE A 85 -13.59 9.61 -0.17
CA ILE A 85 -13.66 8.19 -0.54
C ILE A 85 -14.17 7.30 0.60
N THR A 86 -14.64 7.89 1.69
CA THR A 86 -14.98 7.18 2.93
C THR A 86 -15.91 5.99 2.69
N ASP A 87 -16.89 6.15 1.81
CA ASP A 87 -17.87 5.10 1.49
C ASP A 87 -17.58 4.37 0.16
N TRP A 88 -16.43 4.63 -0.47
CA TRP A 88 -16.11 3.96 -1.73
C TRP A 88 -15.77 2.49 -1.51
N PRO A 89 -16.31 1.57 -2.35
CA PRO A 89 -15.96 0.16 -2.28
C PRO A 89 -14.52 -0.09 -2.76
N THR A 90 -13.96 -1.22 -2.34
CA THR A 90 -12.56 -1.62 -2.59
C THR A 90 -12.14 -1.53 -4.06
N ASP A 91 -13.01 -2.01 -4.98
CA ASP A 91 -12.69 -2.01 -6.41
C ASP A 91 -12.62 -0.60 -7.02
N VAL A 92 -13.42 0.34 -6.51
CA VAL A 92 -13.40 1.74 -6.92
C VAL A 92 -12.11 2.40 -6.44
N ARG A 93 -11.73 2.19 -5.18
CA ARG A 93 -10.46 2.72 -4.63
C ARG A 93 -9.25 2.17 -5.36
N GLY A 94 -9.23 0.87 -5.68
CA GLY A 94 -8.16 0.27 -6.46
C GLY A 94 -8.06 0.84 -7.87
N LYS A 95 -9.20 1.09 -8.55
CA LYS A 95 -9.24 1.76 -9.86
C LYS A 95 -8.78 3.22 -9.77
N ALA A 96 -9.13 3.92 -8.71
CA ALA A 96 -8.69 5.31 -8.48
C ALA A 96 -7.18 5.43 -8.27
N GLY A 97 -6.51 4.36 -7.82
CA GLY A 97 -5.06 4.35 -7.72
C GLY A 97 -4.51 4.06 -6.33
N ILE A 98 -5.30 3.48 -5.44
CA ILE A 98 -4.80 2.98 -4.16
C ILE A 98 -4.40 1.52 -4.32
N PHE A 99 -3.16 1.20 -3.97
CA PHE A 99 -2.60 -0.16 -3.98
C PHE A 99 -2.27 -0.58 -2.55
N LEU A 100 -2.59 -1.83 -2.21
CA LEU A 100 -2.20 -2.44 -0.94
C LEU A 100 -1.35 -3.69 -1.21
N ALA A 101 -0.11 -3.68 -0.71
CA ALA A 101 0.69 -4.89 -0.55
C ALA A 101 0.34 -5.54 0.79
N PHE A 102 -0.12 -6.77 0.76
CA PHE A 102 -0.60 -7.50 1.93
C PHE A 102 0.55 -8.09 2.76
N GLN A 103 0.33 -8.23 4.06
CA GLN A 103 1.26 -8.94 4.93
C GLN A 103 1.47 -10.39 4.45
N ASP A 104 0.40 -11.11 4.13
CA ASP A 104 0.43 -12.48 3.57
C ASP A 104 -0.48 -12.56 2.33
N PRO A 105 0.10 -12.39 1.12
CA PRO A 105 -0.69 -12.42 -0.10
C PRO A 105 -1.16 -13.84 -0.41
N GLU A 106 -2.47 -13.96 -0.64
CA GLU A 106 -3.11 -15.24 -0.93
C GLU A 106 -2.71 -15.82 -2.29
N ALA A 107 -2.76 -17.15 -2.39
CA ALA A 107 -2.55 -17.87 -3.63
C ALA A 107 -3.87 -18.01 -4.40
N ILE A 108 -3.82 -17.76 -5.71
CA ILE A 108 -4.96 -18.00 -6.60
C ILE A 108 -4.55 -19.10 -7.62
N GLY A 109 -4.85 -20.35 -7.27
CA GLY A 109 -4.56 -21.49 -8.12
C GLY A 109 -5.25 -21.39 -9.48
N GLY A 110 -4.55 -21.79 -10.54
CA GLY A 110 -5.09 -21.79 -11.90
C GLY A 110 -5.12 -20.43 -12.60
N VAL A 111 -4.74 -19.32 -11.92
CA VAL A 111 -4.68 -17.98 -12.51
C VAL A 111 -3.22 -17.58 -12.71
N PRO A 112 -2.69 -17.56 -13.95
CA PRO A 112 -1.33 -17.08 -14.20
C PRO A 112 -1.15 -15.60 -13.82
N VAL A 113 0.04 -15.24 -13.32
CA VAL A 113 0.40 -13.85 -12.94
C VAL A 113 0.09 -12.87 -14.09
N ILE A 114 0.44 -13.22 -15.33
CA ILE A 114 0.15 -12.37 -16.49
C ILE A 114 -1.35 -12.13 -16.72
N GLN A 115 -2.20 -13.15 -16.49
CA GLN A 115 -3.64 -13.00 -16.66
C GLN A 115 -4.26 -12.15 -15.55
N PHE A 116 -3.81 -12.32 -14.31
CA PHE A 116 -4.21 -11.47 -13.20
C PHE A 116 -3.85 -10.00 -13.48
N LEU A 117 -2.59 -9.73 -13.85
CA LEU A 117 -2.13 -8.38 -14.15
C LEU A 117 -2.86 -7.76 -15.33
N ARG A 118 -3.14 -8.54 -16.39
CA ARG A 118 -3.94 -8.07 -17.52
C ARG A 118 -5.32 -7.60 -17.07
N GLN A 119 -6.02 -8.42 -16.29
CA GLN A 119 -7.36 -8.12 -15.81
C GLN A 119 -7.37 -6.87 -14.92
N ALA A 120 -6.45 -6.81 -13.96
CA ALA A 120 -6.35 -5.69 -13.03
C ALA A 120 -6.01 -4.37 -13.74
N LEU A 121 -5.04 -4.40 -14.67
CA LEU A 121 -4.62 -3.22 -15.40
C LEU A 121 -5.68 -2.77 -16.42
N SER A 122 -6.34 -3.71 -17.10
CA SER A 122 -7.47 -3.41 -18.00
C SER A 122 -8.64 -2.76 -17.25
N ALA A 123 -8.98 -3.28 -16.06
CA ALA A 123 -10.03 -2.72 -15.22
C ALA A 123 -9.69 -1.29 -14.75
N ARG A 124 -8.42 -1.06 -14.40
CA ARG A 124 -7.95 0.27 -13.96
C ARG A 124 -7.93 1.29 -15.10
N ARG A 125 -7.50 0.87 -16.30
CA ARG A 125 -7.43 1.76 -17.49
C ARG A 125 -8.76 1.93 -18.23
N GLY A 126 -9.77 1.10 -17.91
CA GLY A 126 -11.06 1.10 -18.61
C GLY A 126 -10.98 0.61 -20.04
N ILE A 127 -9.90 -0.12 -20.42
CA ILE A 127 -9.67 -0.65 -21.78
C ILE A 127 -9.25 -2.11 -21.71
N ASP A 128 -9.60 -2.91 -22.72
CA ASP A 128 -9.12 -4.31 -22.78
C ASP A 128 -7.72 -4.34 -23.41
N LEU A 129 -6.72 -4.64 -22.55
CA LEU A 129 -5.32 -4.75 -22.98
C LEU A 129 -5.05 -6.15 -23.54
N SER A 130 -4.30 -6.22 -24.63
CA SER A 130 -3.88 -7.48 -25.22
C SER A 130 -2.84 -8.19 -24.34
N VAL A 131 -2.79 -9.53 -24.44
CA VAL A 131 -1.78 -10.33 -23.73
C VAL A 131 -0.36 -9.93 -24.13
N LEU A 132 -0.16 -9.52 -25.40
CA LEU A 132 1.16 -9.11 -25.89
C LEU A 132 1.62 -7.80 -25.22
N GLU A 133 0.75 -6.80 -25.13
CA GLU A 133 1.07 -5.53 -24.46
C GLU A 133 1.45 -5.74 -22.99
N ILE A 134 0.67 -6.57 -22.27
CA ILE A 134 0.97 -6.92 -20.89
C ILE A 134 2.30 -7.67 -20.78
N ARG A 135 2.57 -8.63 -21.67
CA ARG A 135 3.82 -9.39 -21.65
C ARG A 135 5.04 -8.50 -21.86
N LEU A 136 4.97 -7.56 -22.79
CA LEU A 136 6.06 -6.62 -23.03
C LEU A 136 6.32 -5.72 -21.83
N LEU A 137 5.26 -5.13 -21.26
CA LEU A 137 5.37 -4.31 -20.06
C LEU A 137 5.91 -5.11 -18.86
N MET A 138 5.42 -6.34 -18.68
CA MET A 138 5.85 -7.22 -17.60
C MET A 138 7.34 -7.60 -17.74
N MET A 139 7.81 -7.92 -18.95
CA MET A 139 9.21 -8.23 -19.19
C MET A 139 10.12 -7.04 -18.87
N GLU A 140 9.73 -5.82 -19.26
CA GLU A 140 10.47 -4.60 -18.93
C GLU A 140 10.61 -4.41 -17.40
N TRP A 141 9.53 -4.58 -16.65
CA TRP A 141 9.57 -4.46 -15.19
C TRP A 141 10.33 -5.61 -14.53
N MET A 142 10.16 -6.85 -15.04
CA MET A 142 10.91 -8.00 -14.51
C MET A 142 12.42 -7.81 -14.69
N GLU A 143 12.87 -7.26 -15.83
CA GLU A 143 14.28 -6.91 -16.05
C GLU A 143 14.78 -5.89 -15.02
N LYS A 144 14.03 -4.78 -14.81
CA LYS A 144 14.38 -3.75 -13.82
C LYS A 144 14.41 -4.30 -12.38
N LEU A 145 13.52 -5.26 -12.06
CA LEU A 145 13.40 -5.87 -10.74
C LEU A 145 14.31 -7.10 -10.56
N GLY A 146 15.04 -7.51 -11.59
CA GLY A 146 15.90 -8.70 -11.57
C GLY A 146 15.12 -10.00 -11.37
N MET A 147 13.91 -10.11 -11.96
CA MET A 147 13.03 -11.28 -11.89
C MET A 147 13.17 -12.15 -13.14
N ASP A 148 13.05 -13.47 -12.96
CA ASP A 148 13.04 -14.41 -14.09
C ASP A 148 11.75 -14.24 -14.92
N PRO A 149 11.84 -14.09 -16.27
CA PRO A 149 10.67 -13.91 -17.13
C PRO A 149 9.64 -15.05 -17.08
N SER A 150 10.04 -16.27 -16.72
CA SER A 150 9.14 -17.41 -16.57
C SER A 150 8.13 -17.24 -15.43
N PHE A 151 8.38 -16.31 -14.53
CA PHE A 151 7.53 -16.03 -13.37
C PHE A 151 6.11 -15.61 -13.77
N GLY A 152 5.97 -14.91 -14.90
CA GLY A 152 4.68 -14.44 -15.41
C GLY A 152 3.71 -15.55 -15.82
N ASP A 153 4.22 -16.73 -16.15
CA ASP A 153 3.40 -17.88 -16.57
C ASP A 153 3.03 -18.79 -15.38
N ARG A 154 3.62 -18.58 -14.19
CA ARG A 154 3.26 -19.29 -12.96
C ARG A 154 1.92 -18.80 -12.42
N HIS A 155 1.22 -19.65 -11.69
CA HIS A 155 -0.02 -19.26 -11.01
C HIS A 155 0.26 -18.32 -9.86
N LEU A 156 -0.62 -17.32 -9.66
CA LEU A 156 -0.47 -16.23 -8.69
C LEU A 156 -0.25 -16.79 -7.28
N ASN A 157 0.93 -16.57 -6.74
CA ASN A 157 1.38 -16.97 -5.40
C ASN A 157 1.36 -18.48 -5.10
N GLU A 158 0.93 -19.33 -6.03
CA GLU A 158 0.87 -20.80 -5.84
C GLU A 158 2.28 -21.40 -5.86
N GLY A 159 2.67 -22.01 -4.73
CA GLY A 159 4.01 -22.59 -4.58
C GLY A 159 5.15 -21.58 -4.54
N PHE A 160 4.86 -20.28 -4.37
CA PHE A 160 5.88 -19.25 -4.22
C PHE A 160 6.48 -19.29 -2.82
N SER A 161 7.80 -19.13 -2.72
CA SER A 161 8.45 -18.82 -1.46
C SER A 161 8.00 -17.43 -0.95
N GLY A 162 8.23 -17.13 0.33
CA GLY A 162 7.90 -15.82 0.90
C GLY A 162 8.53 -14.67 0.11
N GLY A 163 9.81 -14.78 -0.23
CA GLY A 163 10.51 -13.78 -1.04
C GLY A 163 9.96 -13.65 -2.47
N GLU A 164 9.53 -14.76 -3.10
CA GLU A 164 8.91 -14.71 -4.42
C GLU A 164 7.54 -14.03 -4.37
N ARG A 165 6.72 -14.29 -3.34
CA ARG A 165 5.43 -13.60 -3.15
C ARG A 165 5.62 -12.09 -3.03
N LYS A 166 6.60 -11.64 -2.24
CA LYS A 166 6.89 -10.21 -2.08
C LYS A 166 7.42 -9.57 -3.36
N ARG A 167 8.29 -10.24 -4.12
CA ARG A 167 8.70 -9.75 -5.45
C ARG A 167 7.52 -9.63 -6.41
N ASN A 168 6.58 -10.60 -6.35
CA ASN A 168 5.37 -10.53 -7.15
C ASN A 168 4.49 -9.34 -6.78
N GLU A 169 4.38 -8.97 -5.49
CA GLU A 169 3.68 -7.76 -5.07
C GLU A 169 4.36 -6.49 -5.59
N ILE A 170 5.70 -6.44 -5.59
CA ILE A 170 6.43 -5.31 -6.18
C ILE A 170 6.24 -5.24 -7.70
N LEU A 171 6.19 -6.37 -8.39
CA LEU A 171 5.85 -6.42 -9.82
C LEU A 171 4.42 -5.89 -10.05
N GLN A 172 3.44 -6.26 -9.20
CA GLN A 172 2.08 -5.74 -9.26
C GLN A 172 2.07 -4.22 -9.03
N LEU A 173 2.77 -3.73 -8.01
CA LEU A 173 2.94 -2.29 -7.74
C LEU A 173 3.46 -1.55 -8.97
N ALA A 174 4.53 -2.07 -9.58
CA ALA A 174 5.17 -1.47 -10.76
C ALA A 174 4.25 -1.43 -11.98
N MET A 175 3.53 -2.53 -12.24
CA MET A 175 2.68 -2.65 -13.43
C MET A 175 1.33 -1.94 -13.27
N LEU A 176 0.73 -1.98 -12.09
CA LEU A 176 -0.57 -1.35 -11.84
C LEU A 176 -0.47 0.17 -11.75
N ASP A 177 0.72 0.70 -11.55
CA ASP A 177 0.98 2.13 -11.66
C ASP A 177 0.07 2.99 -10.74
N PRO A 178 0.01 2.70 -9.42
CA PRO A 178 -0.88 3.42 -8.51
C PRO A 178 -0.38 4.82 -8.20
N GLU A 179 -1.26 5.65 -7.62
CA GLU A 179 -0.91 6.95 -7.07
C GLU A 179 -0.41 6.83 -5.61
N LEU A 180 -1.02 5.91 -4.84
CA LEU A 180 -0.67 5.62 -3.46
C LEU A 180 -0.38 4.12 -3.29
N ALA A 181 0.78 3.79 -2.74
CA ALA A 181 1.13 2.43 -2.31
C ALA A 181 1.09 2.33 -0.79
N VAL A 182 0.23 1.48 -0.26
CA VAL A 182 0.22 1.08 1.16
C VAL A 182 0.94 -0.27 1.26
N LEU A 183 2.04 -0.32 2.03
CA LEU A 183 2.86 -1.52 2.22
C LEU A 183 2.66 -2.02 3.65
N ASP A 184 1.77 -3.01 3.84
CA ASP A 184 1.42 -3.51 5.18
C ASP A 184 2.33 -4.68 5.58
N GLU A 185 3.30 -4.41 6.46
CA GLU A 185 4.28 -5.38 7.00
C GLU A 185 4.89 -6.29 5.90
N THR A 186 5.21 -5.70 4.75
CA THR A 186 5.77 -6.42 3.60
C THR A 186 7.15 -7.03 3.86
N ASP A 187 7.77 -6.67 4.96
CA ASP A 187 9.04 -7.15 5.49
C ASP A 187 8.88 -8.32 6.47
N SER A 188 7.66 -8.66 6.87
CA SER A 188 7.40 -9.75 7.84
C SER A 188 7.82 -11.11 7.28
N GLY A 189 8.58 -11.87 8.09
CA GLY A 189 9.03 -13.22 7.73
C GLY A 189 10.12 -13.28 6.64
N LEU A 190 10.67 -12.14 6.22
CA LEU A 190 11.77 -12.08 5.27
C LEU A 190 13.12 -12.11 5.98
N ASP A 191 14.10 -12.77 5.36
CA ASP A 191 15.51 -12.59 5.72
C ASP A 191 16.03 -11.22 5.24
N VAL A 192 17.24 -10.87 5.70
CA VAL A 192 17.84 -9.55 5.40
C VAL A 192 18.02 -9.30 3.90
N ASP A 193 18.33 -10.33 3.13
CA ASP A 193 18.58 -10.19 1.70
C ASP A 193 17.27 -10.03 0.93
N ALA A 194 16.25 -10.81 1.28
CA ALA A 194 14.90 -10.66 0.71
C ALA A 194 14.28 -9.29 1.02
N LEU A 195 14.46 -8.78 2.25
CA LEU A 195 14.02 -7.44 2.65
C LEU A 195 14.67 -6.36 1.77
N ARG A 196 15.99 -6.44 1.57
CA ARG A 196 16.70 -5.49 0.69
C ARG A 196 16.19 -5.53 -0.74
N VAL A 197 15.88 -6.72 -1.26
CA VAL A 197 15.33 -6.87 -2.62
C VAL A 197 13.97 -6.18 -2.72
N VAL A 198 13.09 -6.36 -1.74
CA VAL A 198 11.76 -5.70 -1.69
C VAL A 198 11.92 -4.18 -1.62
N ALA A 199 12.73 -3.67 -0.68
CA ALA A 199 12.95 -2.24 -0.53
C ALA A 199 13.56 -1.58 -1.79
N ARG A 200 14.54 -2.25 -2.43
CA ARG A 200 15.10 -1.80 -3.71
C ARG A 200 14.04 -1.79 -4.81
N GLY A 201 13.17 -2.80 -4.85
CA GLY A 201 12.07 -2.86 -5.81
C GLY A 201 11.14 -1.66 -5.67
N VAL A 202 10.71 -1.32 -4.45
CA VAL A 202 9.89 -0.13 -4.18
C VAL A 202 10.62 1.14 -4.63
N ARG A 203 11.92 1.26 -4.33
CA ARG A 203 12.73 2.41 -4.76
C ARG A 203 12.83 2.51 -6.28
N THR A 204 13.05 1.39 -6.99
CA THR A 204 13.07 1.35 -8.47
C THR A 204 11.74 1.84 -9.06
N VAL A 205 10.61 1.45 -8.45
CA VAL A 205 9.29 1.94 -8.87
C VAL A 205 9.16 3.45 -8.62
N ARG A 206 9.58 3.95 -7.45
CA ARG A 206 9.56 5.39 -7.13
C ARG A 206 10.45 6.22 -8.03
N GLU A 207 11.64 5.72 -8.40
CA GLU A 207 12.53 6.39 -9.36
C GLU A 207 11.87 6.56 -10.74
N ALA A 208 11.06 5.58 -11.17
CA ALA A 208 10.27 5.67 -12.39
C ALA A 208 8.99 6.51 -12.21
N ARG A 209 8.53 6.70 -10.98
CA ARG A 209 7.28 7.37 -10.59
C ARG A 209 7.52 8.32 -9.41
N PRO A 210 8.12 9.50 -9.64
CA PRO A 210 8.45 10.44 -8.55
C PRO A 210 7.26 10.92 -7.73
N ASP A 211 6.05 10.92 -8.31
CA ASP A 211 4.81 11.35 -7.65
C ASP A 211 4.14 10.25 -6.83
N LEU A 212 4.65 9.01 -6.84
CA LEU A 212 4.10 7.90 -6.08
C LEU A 212 4.21 8.17 -4.57
N GLY A 213 3.08 8.36 -3.89
CA GLY A 213 3.02 8.38 -2.43
C GLY A 213 3.14 6.97 -1.86
N VAL A 214 3.88 6.82 -0.77
CA VAL A 214 4.08 5.52 -0.10
C VAL A 214 3.76 5.65 1.38
N LEU A 215 2.86 4.80 1.87
CA LEU A 215 2.64 4.58 3.30
C LEU A 215 3.16 3.19 3.66
N VAL A 216 4.32 3.12 4.32
CA VAL A 216 4.90 1.86 4.78
C VAL A 216 4.55 1.60 6.23
N ILE A 217 3.93 0.46 6.50
CA ILE A 217 3.67 -0.04 7.84
C ILE A 217 4.73 -1.08 8.16
N THR A 218 5.60 -0.78 9.10
CA THR A 218 6.69 -1.66 9.50
C THR A 218 7.10 -1.41 10.94
N HIS A 219 7.72 -2.39 11.54
CA HIS A 219 8.43 -2.29 12.82
C HIS A 219 9.94 -2.57 12.65
N TYR A 220 10.42 -2.74 11.41
CA TYR A 220 11.83 -3.00 11.12
C TYR A 220 12.54 -1.73 10.64
N GLN A 221 13.47 -1.24 11.45
CA GLN A 221 14.30 -0.06 11.10
C GLN A 221 15.00 -0.21 9.74
N ARG A 222 15.45 -1.42 9.42
CA ARG A 222 16.14 -1.69 8.13
C ARG A 222 15.30 -1.38 6.91
N MET A 223 13.97 -1.58 6.97
CA MET A 223 13.08 -1.20 5.88
C MET A 223 13.03 0.32 5.73
N LEU A 224 13.02 1.04 6.86
CA LEU A 224 13.03 2.50 6.87
C LEU A 224 14.37 3.07 6.40
N ASP A 225 15.50 2.44 6.77
CA ASP A 225 16.83 2.86 6.28
C ASP A 225 16.94 2.77 4.75
N GLU A 226 16.31 1.76 4.14
CA GLU A 226 16.32 1.57 2.69
C GLU A 226 15.32 2.49 1.97
N LEU A 227 14.16 2.79 2.56
CA LEU A 227 13.10 3.61 1.95
C LEU A 227 13.25 5.10 2.24
N ALA A 228 14.02 5.46 3.30
CA ALA A 228 14.26 6.83 3.74
C ALA A 228 12.96 7.65 3.83
N PRO A 229 12.09 7.36 4.84
CA PRO A 229 10.81 8.04 4.97
C PRO A 229 10.99 9.54 5.24
N ASP A 230 10.12 10.35 4.63
CA ASP A 230 10.04 11.77 4.87
C ASP A 230 9.38 12.05 6.23
N HIS A 231 8.37 11.24 6.60
CA HIS A 231 7.59 11.36 7.82
C HIS A 231 7.43 10.01 8.52
N VAL A 232 7.41 10.05 9.84
CA VAL A 232 7.19 8.88 10.71
C VAL A 232 6.06 9.18 11.68
N HIS A 233 5.05 8.30 11.71
CA HIS A 233 3.89 8.40 12.57
C HIS A 233 3.89 7.24 13.57
N LEU A 234 3.61 7.51 14.83
CA LEU A 234 3.50 6.49 15.87
C LEU A 234 2.02 6.29 16.24
N LEU A 235 1.50 5.11 15.91
CA LEU A 235 0.14 4.69 16.26
C LEU A 235 0.17 3.83 17.53
N VAL A 236 -0.52 4.25 18.58
CA VAL A 236 -0.70 3.50 19.84
C VAL A 236 -2.18 3.48 20.19
N ASP A 237 -2.72 2.31 20.50
CA ASP A 237 -4.10 2.10 20.95
C ASP A 237 -5.17 2.80 20.08
N GLY A 238 -4.93 2.87 18.78
CA GLY A 238 -5.84 3.43 17.78
C GLY A 238 -5.74 4.95 17.58
N VAL A 239 -4.71 5.60 18.14
CA VAL A 239 -4.47 7.04 18.00
C VAL A 239 -3.04 7.30 17.55
N VAL A 240 -2.82 8.28 16.68
CA VAL A 240 -1.47 8.77 16.35
C VAL A 240 -1.01 9.66 17.51
N VAL A 241 -0.01 9.19 18.25
CA VAL A 241 0.48 9.86 19.48
C VAL A 241 1.74 10.68 19.24
N ALA A 242 2.41 10.50 18.11
CA ALA A 242 3.58 11.29 17.71
C ALA A 242 3.75 11.28 16.20
N ASP A 243 4.25 12.40 15.70
CA ASP A 243 4.67 12.64 14.33
C ASP A 243 6.07 13.26 14.32
N GLY A 244 6.89 12.86 13.34
CA GLY A 244 8.25 13.40 13.20
C GLY A 244 8.93 12.96 11.93
N GLY A 245 10.20 13.30 11.81
CA GLY A 245 11.07 12.82 10.74
C GLY A 245 11.68 11.44 11.05
N PRO A 246 12.69 11.02 10.27
CA PRO A 246 13.38 9.73 10.45
C PRO A 246 13.98 9.52 11.84
N GLU A 247 14.31 10.60 12.55
CA GLU A 247 14.83 10.55 13.92
C GLU A 247 13.83 9.95 14.93
N LEU A 248 12.52 10.08 14.66
CA LEU A 248 11.49 9.44 15.49
C LEU A 248 11.60 7.91 15.41
N ALA A 249 11.81 7.34 14.22
CA ALA A 249 11.99 5.89 14.07
C ALA A 249 13.21 5.40 14.84
N GLN A 250 14.35 6.10 14.76
CA GLN A 250 15.57 5.76 15.50
C GLN A 250 15.37 5.86 17.01
N ARG A 251 14.58 6.83 17.46
CA ARG A 251 14.22 6.98 18.86
C ARG A 251 13.37 5.81 19.34
N LEU A 252 12.37 5.41 18.57
CA LEU A 252 11.49 4.28 18.89
C LEU A 252 12.26 2.96 18.96
N GLU A 253 13.26 2.75 18.08
CA GLU A 253 14.12 1.56 18.15
C GLU A 253 14.94 1.49 19.45
N ARG A 254 15.46 2.63 19.92
CA ARG A 254 16.27 2.70 21.14
C ARG A 254 15.45 2.62 22.43
N GLU A 255 14.31 3.31 22.47
CA GLU A 255 13.53 3.53 23.70
C GLU A 255 12.35 2.56 23.82
N GLY A 256 11.96 1.90 22.72
CA GLY A 256 10.76 1.06 22.66
C GLY A 256 9.48 1.89 22.69
N TYR A 257 8.34 1.20 22.75
CA TYR A 257 7.00 1.81 22.71
C TYR A 257 6.42 2.12 24.09
N ASP A 258 7.04 1.62 25.19
CA ASP A 258 6.45 1.71 26.52
C ASP A 258 6.34 3.15 27.06
N ALA A 259 7.27 4.01 26.65
CA ALA A 259 7.23 5.44 27.01
C ALA A 259 6.04 6.21 26.39
N TRP A 260 5.36 5.61 25.43
CA TRP A 260 4.26 6.21 24.65
C TRP A 260 2.88 5.60 24.97
N ARG A 261 2.86 4.62 25.87
CA ARG A 261 1.63 4.03 26.41
C ARG A 261 1.29 4.79 27.70
N ASN A 262 0.33 5.69 27.64
CA ASN A 262 -0.23 6.35 28.83
C ASN A 262 -1.49 5.63 29.30
#